data_733113af28ce722ebe2fcc8edbe3ab05
#
_entry.id   733113af28ce722ebe2fcc8edbe3ab05
#
_cell.length_a   1.000
_cell.length_b   1.000
_cell.length_c   1.000
_cell.angle_alpha   90.00
_cell.angle_beta   90.00
_cell.angle_gamma   90.00
#
_symmetry.space_group_name_H-M   'P 1'
#
loop_
_entity.id
_entity.type
_entity.pdbx_description
1 polymer ?
#
loop_
_entity_poly.entity_id
_entity_poly.type
_entity_poly.pdbx_seq_one_letter_code
_entity_poly.pdbx_strand_id
1 'polypeptide(L)'
;RTWAGSHSGGIGTLTTVAVFLVIYPMMVNLRVEAMVRAGRNVRGLGLALAYNFVWAPLVGLVLVRVFLHDPLLALGFLLVMVVPCSSMSIAYTGLAKGDVELATVIVAFSFVVAVIAVPAWMMLFAAGYHTALPLGAMMGSILTVLIAPMFAGWLTRKGIVRWRGPGVLSRLQPVFSAASMLAMFAIIFLIFFAKAQMIVDRWQMVLLLLVPNALFMAATLGLATWLNRRIGLSYGEHMAVVFASAGKNNATAIAIAATAFSPLVAVPAATMPIFQVLLMVGYVKLAPRVRGYYIHGRHPHPALATSHS
;
A
#
# COMPACT_ATOMS: atom_id res chain seq x y z
N ARG A 1 10.37 34.33 11.84
CA ARG A 1 9.81 33.10 12.43
C ARG A 1 8.49 32.83 11.73
N THR A 2 8.39 31.73 10.96
CA THR A 2 7.14 31.36 10.28
C THR A 2 6.08 30.96 11.30
N TRP A 3 4.81 31.25 11.06
CA TRP A 3 3.67 30.87 11.92
C TRP A 3 3.69 29.37 12.29
N ALA A 4 4.09 28.50 11.37
CA ALA A 4 4.27 27.07 11.59
C ALA A 4 5.34 26.75 12.65
N GLY A 5 6.40 27.56 12.79
CA GLY A 5 7.43 27.37 13.81
C GLY A 5 6.96 27.71 15.22
N SER A 6 6.04 28.67 15.37
CA SER A 6 5.46 29.04 16.66
C SER A 6 4.38 28.09 17.16
N HIS A 7 3.82 27.22 16.26
CA HIS A 7 2.73 26.29 16.58
C HIS A 7 3.15 24.81 16.38
N SER A 8 4.46 24.52 16.43
CA SER A 8 5.00 23.18 16.15
C SER A 8 4.41 22.07 17.04
N GLY A 9 4.12 22.35 18.30
CA GLY A 9 3.47 21.39 19.21
C GLY A 9 2.03 21.04 18.79
N GLY A 10 1.24 22.04 18.40
CA GLY A 10 -0.13 21.84 17.90
C GLY A 10 -0.18 21.07 16.58
N ILE A 11 0.73 21.38 15.67
CA ILE A 11 0.86 20.67 14.38
C ILE A 11 1.24 19.21 14.62
N GLY A 12 2.14 18.93 15.57
CA GLY A 12 2.53 17.56 15.94
C GLY A 12 1.34 16.75 16.49
N THR A 13 0.56 17.35 17.37
CA THR A 13 -0.65 16.69 17.92
C THR A 13 -1.69 16.43 16.84
N LEU A 14 -1.97 17.41 15.98
CA LEU A 14 -2.88 17.25 14.84
C LEU A 14 -2.42 16.15 13.89
N THR A 15 -1.13 16.08 13.62
CA THR A 15 -0.54 15.02 12.78
C THR A 15 -0.76 13.64 13.42
N THR A 16 -0.53 13.50 14.73
CA THR A 16 -0.73 12.22 15.43
C THR A 16 -2.19 11.79 15.41
N VAL A 17 -3.13 12.70 15.66
CA VAL A 17 -4.57 12.43 15.59
C VAL A 17 -4.96 12.04 14.15
N ALA A 18 -4.48 12.77 13.16
CA ALA A 18 -4.77 12.48 11.77
C ALA A 18 -4.18 11.12 11.33
N VAL A 19 -2.98 10.76 11.77
CA VAL A 19 -2.37 9.42 11.57
C VAL A 19 -3.28 8.32 12.12
N PHE A 20 -3.75 8.47 13.35
CA PHE A 20 -4.65 7.49 13.95
C PHE A 20 -5.96 7.38 13.16
N LEU A 21 -6.56 8.51 12.78
CA LEU A 21 -7.79 8.56 12.00
C LEU A 21 -7.65 7.99 10.57
N VAL A 22 -6.43 7.97 10.02
CA VAL A 22 -6.19 7.30 8.74
C VAL A 22 -6.21 5.79 8.88
N ILE A 23 -5.51 5.26 9.88
CA ILE A 23 -5.19 3.83 9.94
C ILE A 23 -6.27 3.05 10.69
N TYR A 24 -6.77 3.57 11.81
CA TYR A 24 -7.76 2.87 12.62
C TYR A 24 -9.05 2.49 11.86
N PRO A 25 -9.73 3.40 11.11
CA PRO A 25 -10.91 3.03 10.34
C PRO A 25 -10.61 2.01 9.24
N MET A 26 -9.41 2.08 8.65
CA MET A 26 -8.96 1.11 7.66
C MET A 26 -8.79 -0.28 8.30
N MET A 27 -8.28 -0.36 9.53
CA MET A 27 -8.13 -1.60 10.28
C MET A 27 -9.48 -2.19 10.72
N VAL A 28 -10.46 -1.36 11.06
CA VAL A 28 -11.85 -1.84 11.33
C VAL A 28 -12.43 -2.52 10.09
N ASN A 29 -12.13 -2.01 8.90
CA ASN A 29 -12.58 -2.60 7.65
C ASN A 29 -11.80 -3.88 7.25
N LEU A 30 -10.64 -4.13 7.84
CA LEU A 30 -9.80 -5.28 7.53
C LEU A 30 -10.44 -6.58 8.05
N ARG A 31 -10.65 -7.54 7.15
CA ARG A 31 -11.24 -8.84 7.47
C ARG A 31 -10.14 -9.83 7.87
N VAL A 32 -9.69 -9.76 9.12
CA VAL A 32 -8.67 -10.70 9.64
C VAL A 32 -9.17 -12.16 9.55
N GLU A 33 -10.48 -12.37 9.66
CA GLU A 33 -11.12 -13.69 9.52
C GLU A 33 -10.94 -14.29 8.11
N ALA A 34 -10.73 -13.44 7.09
CA ALA A 34 -10.42 -13.90 5.74
C ALA A 34 -9.07 -14.62 5.65
N MET A 35 -8.15 -14.33 6.58
CA MET A 35 -6.84 -15.01 6.65
C MET A 35 -6.98 -16.52 6.89
N VAL A 36 -8.00 -16.95 7.63
CA VAL A 36 -8.26 -18.39 7.87
C VAL A 36 -8.59 -19.12 6.56
N ARG A 37 -9.09 -18.39 5.55
CA ARG A 37 -9.41 -18.95 4.22
C ARG A 37 -8.23 -18.93 3.25
N ALA A 38 -7.08 -18.41 3.67
CA ALA A 38 -5.88 -18.25 2.84
C ALA A 38 -5.34 -19.57 2.26
N GLY A 39 -5.66 -20.72 2.89
CA GLY A 39 -5.29 -22.03 2.39
C GLY A 39 -5.85 -22.40 1.00
N ARG A 40 -6.82 -21.63 0.48
CA ARG A 40 -7.44 -21.89 -0.82
C ARG A 40 -6.61 -21.41 -2.02
N ASN A 41 -5.78 -20.35 -1.85
CA ASN A 41 -4.98 -19.81 -2.96
C ASN A 41 -3.59 -19.33 -2.50
N VAL A 42 -2.77 -20.29 -2.06
CA VAL A 42 -1.40 -20.03 -1.57
C VAL A 42 -0.51 -19.43 -2.66
N ARG A 43 -0.73 -19.79 -3.95
CA ARG A 43 0.07 -19.28 -5.08
C ARG A 43 -0.14 -17.79 -5.28
N GLY A 44 -1.38 -17.34 -5.37
CA GLY A 44 -1.72 -15.92 -5.54
C GLY A 44 -1.26 -15.08 -4.35
N LEU A 45 -1.47 -15.59 -3.12
CA LEU A 45 -1.00 -14.92 -1.91
C LEU A 45 0.52 -14.81 -1.87
N GLY A 46 1.26 -15.91 -2.05
CA GLY A 46 2.72 -15.92 -2.02
C GLY A 46 3.32 -15.00 -3.08
N LEU A 47 2.76 -15.00 -4.28
CA LEU A 47 3.22 -14.13 -5.36
C LEU A 47 2.96 -12.64 -5.05
N ALA A 48 1.81 -12.30 -4.49
CA ALA A 48 1.52 -10.92 -4.07
C ALA A 48 2.45 -10.44 -2.96
N LEU A 49 2.76 -11.31 -1.98
CA LEU A 49 3.73 -10.98 -0.92
C LEU A 49 5.14 -10.84 -1.50
N ALA A 50 5.55 -11.69 -2.45
CA ALA A 50 6.82 -11.54 -3.15
C ALA A 50 6.91 -10.21 -3.91
N TYR A 51 5.85 -9.81 -4.63
CA TYR A 51 5.82 -8.48 -5.27
C TYR A 51 5.91 -7.34 -4.27
N ASN A 52 5.22 -7.44 -3.12
CA ASN A 52 5.19 -6.36 -2.14
C ASN A 52 6.49 -6.22 -1.35
N PHE A 53 7.12 -7.35 -0.97
CA PHE A 53 8.22 -7.34 0.00
C PHE A 53 9.57 -7.80 -0.59
N VAL A 54 9.62 -8.20 -1.87
CA VAL A 54 10.87 -8.49 -2.57
C VAL A 54 11.01 -7.62 -3.81
N TRP A 55 10.08 -7.71 -4.75
CA TRP A 55 10.12 -6.93 -6.00
C TRP A 55 10.11 -5.43 -5.77
N ALA A 56 9.14 -4.93 -5.00
CA ALA A 56 9.00 -3.50 -4.81
C ALA A 56 10.21 -2.85 -4.11
N PRO A 57 10.77 -3.42 -3.01
CA PRO A 57 12.00 -2.90 -2.41
C PRO A 57 13.20 -2.92 -3.35
N LEU A 58 13.38 -4.00 -4.14
CA LEU A 58 14.50 -4.12 -5.07
C LEU A 58 14.41 -3.11 -6.22
N VAL A 59 13.23 -2.97 -6.83
CA VAL A 59 12.99 -1.92 -7.84
C VAL A 59 13.15 -0.54 -7.22
N GLY A 60 12.66 -0.35 -6.00
CA GLY A 60 12.84 0.88 -5.25
C GLY A 60 14.31 1.28 -5.12
N LEU A 61 15.18 0.33 -4.75
CA LEU A 61 16.64 0.56 -4.67
C LEU A 61 17.25 1.01 -6.01
N VAL A 62 16.84 0.39 -7.11
CA VAL A 62 17.32 0.77 -8.44
C VAL A 62 16.85 2.18 -8.80
N LEU A 63 15.56 2.47 -8.60
CA LEU A 63 14.99 3.77 -8.92
C LEU A 63 15.57 4.89 -8.09
N VAL A 64 15.81 4.64 -6.80
CA VAL A 64 16.45 5.64 -5.93
C VAL A 64 17.87 5.96 -6.37
N ARG A 65 18.69 4.96 -6.69
CA ARG A 65 20.05 5.16 -7.17
C ARG A 65 20.12 5.96 -8.48
N VAL A 66 19.12 5.81 -9.33
CA VAL A 66 19.07 6.49 -10.63
C VAL A 66 18.51 7.92 -10.51
N PHE A 67 17.46 8.11 -9.70
CA PHE A 67 16.69 9.35 -9.71
C PHE A 67 16.80 10.20 -8.44
N LEU A 68 17.07 9.62 -7.27
CA LEU A 68 16.95 10.31 -5.99
C LEU A 68 18.29 10.38 -5.25
N HIS A 69 18.96 11.54 -5.35
CA HIS A 69 20.25 11.78 -4.71
C HIS A 69 20.13 12.34 -3.27
N ASP A 70 18.96 12.90 -2.92
CA ASP A 70 18.71 13.37 -1.54
C ASP A 70 18.41 12.16 -0.64
N PRO A 71 19.19 11.93 0.44
CA PRO A 71 19.04 10.74 1.28
C PRO A 71 17.69 10.63 1.97
N LEU A 72 17.06 11.77 2.35
CA LEU A 72 15.75 11.76 3.03
C LEU A 72 14.62 11.45 2.08
N LEU A 73 14.65 11.96 0.85
CA LEU A 73 13.70 11.60 -0.19
C LEU A 73 13.89 10.16 -0.65
N ALA A 74 15.14 9.71 -0.77
CA ALA A 74 15.46 8.33 -1.07
C ALA A 74 14.87 7.38 -0.02
N LEU A 75 15.12 7.66 1.26
CA LEU A 75 14.61 6.88 2.39
C LEU A 75 13.08 6.86 2.42
N GLY A 76 12.45 8.01 2.15
CA GLY A 76 11.00 8.12 2.07
C GLY A 76 10.39 7.31 0.92
N PHE A 77 11.03 7.32 -0.26
CA PHE A 77 10.62 6.51 -1.39
C PHE A 77 10.75 5.01 -1.09
N LEU A 78 11.87 4.60 -0.50
CA LEU A 78 12.11 3.22 -0.10
C LEU A 78 11.12 2.76 0.98
N LEU A 79 10.74 3.63 1.91
CA LEU A 79 9.68 3.35 2.88
C LEU A 79 8.35 3.04 2.17
N VAL A 80 7.98 3.80 1.14
CA VAL A 80 6.77 3.50 0.33
C VAL A 80 6.86 2.12 -0.31
N MET A 81 8.02 1.69 -0.76
CA MET A 81 8.21 0.38 -1.41
C MET A 81 8.02 -0.80 -0.45
N VAL A 82 8.25 -0.62 0.84
CA VAL A 82 8.18 -1.71 1.85
C VAL A 82 6.91 -1.72 2.69
N VAL A 83 6.09 -0.66 2.66
CA VAL A 83 4.80 -0.67 3.36
C VAL A 83 3.81 -1.67 2.74
N PRO A 84 2.81 -2.16 3.51
CA PRO A 84 1.82 -3.10 3.02
C PRO A 84 1.00 -2.53 1.86
N CYS A 85 0.27 -3.38 1.17
CA CYS A 85 -0.64 -2.93 0.12
C CYS A 85 -1.85 -2.16 0.68
N SER A 86 -2.45 -1.34 -0.17
CA SER A 86 -3.61 -0.53 0.18
C SER A 86 -4.90 -1.36 0.18
N SER A 87 -5.82 -1.07 1.11
CA SER A 87 -7.19 -1.61 1.07
C SER A 87 -7.98 -1.17 -0.17
N MET A 88 -7.58 -0.07 -0.84
CA MET A 88 -8.16 0.34 -2.12
C MET A 88 -7.94 -0.71 -3.22
N SER A 89 -6.91 -1.56 -3.10
CA SER A 89 -6.67 -2.67 -4.04
C SER A 89 -7.87 -3.63 -4.12
N ILE A 90 -8.61 -3.81 -3.02
CA ILE A 90 -9.84 -4.63 -2.97
C ILE A 90 -10.92 -4.00 -3.86
N ALA A 91 -11.08 -2.68 -3.78
CA ALA A 91 -12.06 -1.96 -4.59
C ALA A 91 -11.71 -2.01 -6.09
N TYR A 92 -10.45 -1.78 -6.47
CA TYR A 92 -10.01 -1.90 -7.87
C TYR A 92 -10.18 -3.32 -8.40
N THR A 93 -9.90 -4.34 -7.58
CA THR A 93 -10.14 -5.74 -7.93
C THR A 93 -11.61 -5.99 -8.22
N GLY A 94 -12.52 -5.48 -7.38
CA GLY A 94 -13.96 -5.57 -7.60
C GLY A 94 -14.43 -4.86 -8.87
N LEU A 95 -13.95 -3.64 -9.13
CA LEU A 95 -14.25 -2.90 -10.34
C LEU A 95 -13.79 -3.63 -11.61
N ALA A 96 -12.65 -4.32 -11.54
CA ALA A 96 -12.13 -5.14 -12.62
C ALA A 96 -12.75 -6.55 -12.70
N LYS A 97 -13.76 -6.87 -11.86
CA LYS A 97 -14.38 -8.20 -11.75
C LYS A 97 -13.35 -9.31 -11.46
N GLY A 98 -12.37 -9.00 -10.61
CA GLY A 98 -11.38 -9.93 -10.10
C GLY A 98 -11.82 -10.65 -8.83
N ASP A 99 -10.92 -11.45 -8.25
CA ASP A 99 -11.13 -12.19 -7.00
C ASP A 99 -10.97 -11.28 -5.77
N VAL A 100 -12.08 -10.72 -5.30
CA VAL A 100 -12.15 -9.82 -4.15
C VAL A 100 -11.81 -10.55 -2.84
N GLU A 101 -12.09 -11.85 -2.76
CA GLU A 101 -11.78 -12.65 -1.57
C GLU A 101 -10.25 -12.79 -1.44
N LEU A 102 -9.58 -13.18 -2.52
CA LEU A 102 -8.11 -13.24 -2.57
C LEU A 102 -7.48 -11.87 -2.29
N ALA A 103 -7.98 -10.78 -2.89
CA ALA A 103 -7.49 -9.43 -2.62
C ALA A 103 -7.59 -9.07 -1.13
N THR A 104 -8.69 -9.44 -0.48
CA THR A 104 -8.90 -9.19 0.96
C THR A 104 -7.89 -9.96 1.81
N VAL A 105 -7.63 -11.22 1.46
CA VAL A 105 -6.62 -12.06 2.12
C VAL A 105 -5.22 -11.46 1.94
N ILE A 106 -4.85 -11.07 0.73
CA ILE A 106 -3.54 -10.46 0.43
C ILE A 106 -3.34 -9.18 1.27
N VAL A 107 -4.34 -8.31 1.32
CA VAL A 107 -4.26 -7.08 2.12
C VAL A 107 -4.04 -7.40 3.59
N ALA A 108 -4.80 -8.33 4.16
CA ALA A 108 -4.67 -8.71 5.57
C ALA A 108 -3.27 -9.27 5.89
N PHE A 109 -2.79 -10.21 5.07
CA PHE A 109 -1.45 -10.79 5.25
C PHE A 109 -0.34 -9.77 5.06
N SER A 110 -0.48 -8.83 4.12
CA SER A 110 0.53 -7.81 3.88
C SER A 110 0.76 -6.93 5.12
N PHE A 111 -0.28 -6.63 5.90
CA PHE A 111 -0.12 -5.89 7.16
C PHE A 111 0.64 -6.69 8.21
N VAL A 112 0.38 -7.99 8.34
CA VAL A 112 1.11 -8.85 9.29
C VAL A 112 2.58 -8.99 8.89
N VAL A 113 2.85 -9.24 7.62
CA VAL A 113 4.23 -9.33 7.10
C VAL A 113 4.97 -8.00 7.23
N ALA A 114 4.29 -6.88 7.03
CA ALA A 114 4.88 -5.54 7.12
C ALA A 114 5.46 -5.23 8.51
N VAL A 115 4.91 -5.79 9.58
CA VAL A 115 5.44 -5.60 10.95
C VAL A 115 6.91 -6.01 11.04
N ILE A 116 7.31 -7.05 10.32
CA ILE A 116 8.69 -7.54 10.27
C ILE A 116 9.44 -6.98 9.06
N ALA A 117 8.79 -6.94 7.90
CA ALA A 117 9.44 -6.56 6.65
C ALA A 117 9.82 -5.07 6.61
N VAL A 118 8.99 -4.18 7.16
CA VAL A 118 9.31 -2.74 7.16
C VAL A 118 10.60 -2.45 7.95
N PRO A 119 10.74 -2.85 9.23
CA PRO A 119 11.98 -2.59 9.95
C PRO A 119 13.18 -3.27 9.31
N ALA A 120 13.05 -4.53 8.85
CA ALA A 120 14.15 -5.26 8.24
C ALA A 120 14.70 -4.56 6.99
N TRP A 121 13.82 -4.15 6.07
CA TRP A 121 14.24 -3.42 4.87
C TRP A 121 14.77 -2.03 5.18
N MET A 122 14.14 -1.28 6.10
CA MET A 122 14.61 0.05 6.48
C MET A 122 15.99 0.02 7.12
N MET A 123 16.31 -1.01 7.91
CA MET A 123 17.67 -1.22 8.43
C MET A 123 18.69 -1.46 7.31
N LEU A 124 18.35 -2.31 6.33
CA LEU A 124 19.20 -2.54 5.16
C LEU A 124 19.43 -1.28 4.34
N PHE A 125 18.39 -0.48 4.13
CA PHE A 125 18.48 0.76 3.38
C PHE A 125 19.36 1.79 4.11
N ALA A 126 19.18 1.94 5.41
CA ALA A 126 19.97 2.88 6.20
C ALA A 126 21.47 2.52 6.23
N ALA A 127 21.78 1.25 6.33
CA ALA A 127 23.16 0.78 6.25
C ALA A 127 23.81 1.19 4.92
N GLY A 128 23.06 1.09 3.81
CA GLY A 128 23.52 1.50 2.48
C GLY A 128 23.69 3.00 2.28
N TYR A 129 23.00 3.82 3.06
CA TYR A 129 23.08 5.30 3.00
C TYR A 129 23.92 5.91 4.12
N HIS A 130 24.58 5.09 4.96
CA HIS A 130 25.34 5.55 6.15
C HIS A 130 24.52 6.50 7.04
N THR A 131 23.19 6.35 7.05
CA THR A 131 22.28 7.20 7.79
C THR A 131 21.95 6.50 9.11
N ALA A 132 22.21 7.17 10.24
CA ALA A 132 21.79 6.67 11.53
C ALA A 132 20.26 6.66 11.61
N LEU A 133 19.66 5.46 11.63
CA LEU A 133 18.22 5.34 11.85
C LEU A 133 17.91 5.44 13.33
N PRO A 134 16.88 6.21 13.70
CA PRO A 134 16.35 6.19 15.06
C PRO A 134 15.54 4.90 15.27
N LEU A 135 16.22 3.76 15.43
CA LEU A 135 15.59 2.43 15.52
C LEU A 135 14.51 2.36 16.59
N GLY A 136 14.74 2.99 17.76
CA GLY A 136 13.74 3.05 18.83
C GLY A 136 12.48 3.80 18.41
N ALA A 137 12.63 4.96 17.77
CA ALA A 137 11.50 5.74 17.26
C ALA A 137 10.77 5.00 16.13
N MET A 138 11.51 4.33 15.24
CA MET A 138 10.94 3.53 14.14
C MET A 138 10.15 2.33 14.68
N MET A 139 10.69 1.59 15.65
CA MET A 139 9.96 0.48 16.29
C MET A 139 8.73 0.98 17.05
N GLY A 140 8.87 2.09 17.80
CA GLY A 140 7.74 2.76 18.42
C GLY A 140 6.66 3.17 17.42
N SER A 141 7.06 3.70 16.27
CA SER A 141 6.12 4.07 15.21
C SER A 141 5.42 2.86 14.60
N ILE A 142 6.11 1.75 14.37
CA ILE A 142 5.49 0.51 13.86
C ILE A 142 4.47 -0.03 14.87
N LEU A 143 4.80 -0.01 16.18
CA LEU A 143 3.87 -0.41 17.22
C LEU A 143 2.62 0.48 17.24
N THR A 144 2.80 1.79 17.22
CA THR A 144 1.69 2.76 17.33
C THR A 144 0.91 2.94 16.03
N VAL A 145 1.57 2.84 14.87
CA VAL A 145 0.98 3.10 13.54
C VAL A 145 0.40 1.82 12.90
N LEU A 146 1.03 0.65 13.12
CA LEU A 146 0.54 -0.61 12.55
C LEU A 146 -0.16 -1.48 13.60
N ILE A 147 0.52 -1.83 14.69
CA ILE A 147 0.03 -2.85 15.62
C ILE A 147 -1.14 -2.33 16.46
N ALA A 148 -1.03 -1.15 17.06
CA ALA A 148 -2.08 -0.62 17.93
C ALA A 148 -3.39 -0.36 17.18
N PRO A 149 -3.43 0.30 16.00
CA PRO A 149 -4.66 0.46 15.24
C PRO A 149 -5.20 -0.87 14.69
N MET A 150 -4.33 -1.81 14.32
CA MET A 150 -4.74 -3.14 13.87
C MET A 150 -5.47 -3.90 14.97
N PHE A 151 -4.93 -3.89 16.18
CA PHE A 151 -5.56 -4.53 17.33
C PHE A 151 -6.86 -3.83 17.75
N ALA A 152 -6.84 -2.50 17.84
CA ALA A 152 -8.03 -1.70 18.14
C ALA A 152 -9.12 -1.87 17.10
N GLY A 153 -8.76 -1.87 15.81
CA GLY A 153 -9.69 -2.08 14.70
C GLY A 153 -10.32 -3.48 14.73
N TRP A 154 -9.52 -4.51 15.02
CA TRP A 154 -10.00 -5.88 15.18
C TRP A 154 -10.98 -6.01 16.36
N LEU A 155 -10.66 -5.42 17.52
CA LEU A 155 -11.56 -5.41 18.68
C LEU A 155 -12.88 -4.71 18.38
N THR A 156 -12.81 -3.54 17.76
CA THR A 156 -14.01 -2.77 17.36
C THR A 156 -14.86 -3.55 16.38
N ARG A 157 -14.23 -4.13 15.35
CA ARG A 157 -14.92 -4.99 14.38
C ARG A 157 -15.61 -6.16 15.08
N LYS A 158 -14.89 -6.89 15.93
CA LYS A 158 -15.44 -8.04 16.70
C LYS A 158 -16.59 -7.60 17.60
N GLY A 159 -16.48 -6.44 18.25
CA GLY A 159 -17.55 -5.86 19.07
C GLY A 159 -18.80 -5.53 18.25
N ILE A 160 -18.65 -4.82 17.13
CA ILE A 160 -19.77 -4.46 16.24
C ILE A 160 -20.47 -5.72 15.73
N VAL A 161 -19.71 -6.70 15.24
CA VAL A 161 -20.29 -7.96 14.69
C VAL A 161 -21.01 -8.74 15.79
N ARG A 162 -20.44 -8.80 17.02
CA ARG A 162 -21.05 -9.54 18.14
C ARG A 162 -22.34 -8.90 18.65
N TRP A 163 -22.40 -7.56 18.73
CA TRP A 163 -23.49 -6.85 19.39
C TRP A 163 -24.57 -6.37 18.41
N ARG A 164 -24.21 -6.02 17.19
CA ARG A 164 -25.08 -5.41 16.18
C ARG A 164 -25.20 -6.23 14.89
N GLY A 165 -24.43 -7.31 14.77
CA GLY A 165 -24.40 -8.18 13.58
C GLY A 165 -23.54 -7.63 12.43
N PRO A 166 -23.21 -8.50 11.45
CA PRO A 166 -22.35 -8.15 10.32
C PRO A 166 -22.97 -7.12 9.37
N GLY A 167 -24.30 -7.02 9.32
CA GLY A 167 -25.00 -6.06 8.47
C GLY A 167 -24.77 -4.59 8.86
N VAL A 168 -24.57 -4.31 10.15
CA VAL A 168 -24.24 -2.94 10.61
C VAL A 168 -22.83 -2.57 10.17
N LEU A 169 -21.89 -3.50 10.26
CA LEU A 169 -20.52 -3.27 9.82
C LEU A 169 -20.44 -2.95 8.32
N SER A 170 -21.20 -3.66 7.48
CA SER A 170 -21.23 -3.39 6.04
C SER A 170 -21.78 -1.99 5.71
N ARG A 171 -22.75 -1.50 6.49
CA ARG A 171 -23.28 -0.13 6.36
C ARG A 171 -22.30 0.92 6.84
N LEU A 172 -21.48 0.63 7.86
CA LEU A 172 -20.47 1.55 8.38
C LEU A 172 -19.17 1.56 7.58
N GLN A 173 -18.91 0.53 6.78
CA GLN A 173 -17.70 0.42 5.96
C GLN A 173 -17.42 1.65 5.06
N PRO A 174 -18.40 2.23 4.33
CA PRO A 174 -18.19 3.45 3.56
C PRO A 174 -17.80 4.64 4.44
N VAL A 175 -18.38 4.76 5.64
CA VAL A 175 -18.07 5.84 6.59
C VAL A 175 -16.63 5.73 7.08
N PHE A 176 -16.19 4.53 7.48
CA PHE A 176 -14.80 4.29 7.87
C PHE A 176 -13.83 4.56 6.72
N SER A 177 -14.18 4.17 5.50
CA SER A 177 -13.36 4.43 4.31
C SER A 177 -13.27 5.93 4.02
N ALA A 178 -14.38 6.66 4.10
CA ALA A 178 -14.42 8.11 3.91
C ALA A 178 -13.61 8.84 4.99
N ALA A 179 -13.75 8.45 6.26
CA ALA A 179 -12.98 9.03 7.37
C ALA A 179 -11.47 8.84 7.17
N SER A 180 -11.05 7.63 6.80
CA SER A 180 -9.63 7.34 6.50
C SER A 180 -9.11 8.17 5.32
N MET A 181 -9.89 8.30 4.26
CA MET A 181 -9.52 9.09 3.08
C MET A 181 -9.42 10.59 3.39
N LEU A 182 -10.38 11.15 4.12
CA LEU A 182 -10.35 12.55 4.54
C LEU A 182 -9.16 12.84 5.45
N ALA A 183 -8.88 11.95 6.41
CA ALA A 183 -7.73 12.07 7.29
C ALA A 183 -6.40 11.98 6.49
N MET A 184 -6.31 11.12 5.46
CA MET A 184 -5.16 11.06 4.58
C MET A 184 -4.95 12.39 3.83
N PHE A 185 -6.00 12.98 3.28
CA PHE A 185 -5.90 14.29 2.63
C PHE A 185 -5.49 15.39 3.61
N ALA A 186 -6.01 15.35 4.84
CA ALA A 186 -5.62 16.30 5.89
C ALA A 186 -4.12 16.18 6.23
N ILE A 187 -3.58 14.97 6.37
CA ILE A 187 -2.15 14.77 6.60
C ILE A 187 -1.31 15.26 5.42
N ILE A 188 -1.71 14.93 4.19
CA ILE A 188 -1.01 15.41 2.99
C ILE A 188 -0.99 16.94 3.00
N PHE A 189 -2.13 17.58 3.24
CA PHE A 189 -2.22 19.03 3.34
C PHE A 189 -1.28 19.58 4.42
N LEU A 190 -1.28 19.00 5.63
CA LEU A 190 -0.42 19.43 6.74
C LEU A 190 1.07 19.30 6.39
N ILE A 191 1.49 18.24 5.71
CA ILE A 191 2.88 18.03 5.29
C ILE A 191 3.28 19.08 4.26
N PHE A 192 2.47 19.29 3.23
CA PHE A 192 2.74 20.29 2.19
C PHE A 192 2.72 21.71 2.77
N PHE A 193 1.77 22.01 3.65
CA PHE A 193 1.70 23.29 4.35
C PHE A 193 2.92 23.53 5.22
N ALA A 194 3.33 22.56 6.04
CA ALA A 194 4.49 22.67 6.92
C ALA A 194 5.83 22.82 6.15
N LYS A 195 5.89 22.36 4.91
CA LYS A 195 7.07 22.39 4.05
C LYS A 195 6.90 23.23 2.78
N ALA A 196 5.85 24.06 2.72
CA ALA A 196 5.49 24.83 1.54
C ALA A 196 6.68 25.63 0.96
N GLN A 197 7.42 26.37 1.81
CA GLN A 197 8.58 27.14 1.37
C GLN A 197 9.62 26.25 0.70
N MET A 198 10.00 25.15 1.34
CA MET A 198 11.00 24.23 0.80
C MET A 198 10.54 23.57 -0.51
N ILE A 199 9.25 23.23 -0.60
CA ILE A 199 8.67 22.63 -1.81
C ILE A 199 8.67 23.62 -2.96
N VAL A 200 8.35 24.89 -2.70
CA VAL A 200 8.41 25.96 -3.70
C VAL A 200 9.85 26.21 -4.14
N ASP A 201 10.80 26.30 -3.20
CA ASP A 201 12.21 26.53 -3.49
C ASP A 201 12.86 25.36 -4.25
N ARG A 202 12.34 24.16 -4.07
CA ARG A 202 12.86 22.92 -4.66
C ARG A 202 11.80 22.10 -5.43
N TRP A 203 10.90 22.77 -6.11
CA TRP A 203 9.78 22.13 -6.85
C TRP A 203 10.24 21.06 -7.85
N GLN A 204 11.44 21.22 -8.42
CA GLN A 204 12.05 20.25 -9.32
C GLN A 204 12.27 18.88 -8.64
N MET A 205 12.64 18.87 -7.34
CA MET A 205 12.81 17.62 -6.59
C MET A 205 11.47 16.88 -6.40
N VAL A 206 10.38 17.64 -6.20
CA VAL A 206 9.04 17.07 -6.08
C VAL A 206 8.59 16.50 -7.43
N LEU A 207 8.81 17.23 -8.52
CA LEU A 207 8.53 16.72 -9.87
C LEU A 207 9.38 15.49 -10.21
N LEU A 208 10.63 15.47 -9.77
CA LEU A 208 11.51 14.32 -9.99
C LEU A 208 10.94 13.02 -9.35
N LEU A 209 10.24 13.10 -8.21
CA LEU A 209 9.59 11.96 -7.57
C LEU A 209 8.47 11.33 -8.43
N LEU A 210 7.91 12.10 -9.35
CA LEU A 210 6.84 11.63 -10.21
C LEU A 210 7.34 10.52 -11.16
N VAL A 211 8.57 10.64 -11.65
CA VAL A 211 9.16 9.69 -12.59
C VAL A 211 9.36 8.30 -11.97
N PRO A 212 10.08 8.14 -10.85
CA PRO A 212 10.25 6.81 -10.24
C PRO A 212 8.92 6.21 -9.76
N ASN A 213 7.96 7.03 -9.30
CA ASN A 213 6.63 6.55 -8.96
C ASN A 213 5.90 5.94 -10.18
N ALA A 214 5.90 6.66 -11.31
CA ALA A 214 5.28 6.19 -12.55
C ALA A 214 5.96 4.93 -13.08
N LEU A 215 7.30 4.90 -13.07
CA LEU A 215 8.09 3.75 -13.51
C LEU A 215 7.86 2.52 -12.64
N PHE A 216 7.85 2.67 -11.32
CA PHE A 216 7.52 1.57 -10.40
C PHE A 216 6.15 0.97 -10.70
N MET A 217 5.14 1.83 -10.84
CA MET A 217 3.78 1.40 -11.12
C MET A 217 3.68 0.69 -12.47
N ALA A 218 4.23 1.29 -13.54
CA ALA A 218 4.19 0.72 -14.88
C ALA A 218 4.95 -0.62 -14.94
N ALA A 219 6.14 -0.69 -14.34
CA ALA A 219 6.94 -1.90 -14.27
C ALA A 219 6.21 -3.01 -13.51
N THR A 220 5.58 -2.69 -12.37
CA THR A 220 4.84 -3.66 -11.56
C THR A 220 3.58 -4.16 -12.28
N LEU A 221 2.79 -3.26 -12.87
CA LEU A 221 1.61 -3.65 -13.66
C LEU A 221 2.00 -4.51 -14.86
N GLY A 222 3.03 -4.13 -15.60
CA GLY A 222 3.51 -4.86 -16.77
C GLY A 222 4.07 -6.24 -16.41
N LEU A 223 5.02 -6.28 -15.47
CA LEU A 223 5.63 -7.54 -15.02
C LEU A 223 4.58 -8.49 -14.45
N ALA A 224 3.72 -8.00 -13.56
CA ALA A 224 2.69 -8.85 -12.96
C ALA A 224 1.70 -9.38 -14.02
N THR A 225 1.35 -8.59 -15.04
CA THR A 225 0.48 -9.05 -16.12
C THR A 225 1.11 -10.20 -16.89
N TRP A 226 2.39 -10.09 -17.21
CA TRP A 226 3.13 -11.10 -17.94
C TRP A 226 3.41 -12.34 -17.07
N LEU A 227 3.98 -12.16 -15.87
CA LEU A 227 4.43 -13.26 -15.02
C LEU A 227 3.26 -14.04 -14.42
N ASN A 228 2.20 -13.39 -13.95
CA ASN A 228 1.02 -14.05 -13.37
C ASN A 228 0.37 -14.99 -14.39
N ARG A 229 0.31 -14.56 -15.67
CA ARG A 229 -0.16 -15.43 -16.77
C ARG A 229 0.76 -16.62 -16.96
N ARG A 230 2.08 -16.42 -16.98
CA ARG A 230 3.08 -17.50 -17.14
C ARG A 230 3.01 -18.53 -16.03
N ILE A 231 2.74 -18.10 -14.81
CA ILE A 231 2.57 -18.98 -13.64
C ILE A 231 1.20 -19.69 -13.64
N GLY A 232 0.28 -19.29 -14.52
CA GLY A 232 -1.02 -19.93 -14.70
C GLY A 232 -2.12 -19.42 -13.77
N LEU A 233 -1.99 -18.21 -13.23
CA LEU A 233 -3.09 -17.58 -12.48
C LEU A 233 -4.29 -17.34 -13.41
N SER A 234 -5.50 -17.47 -12.86
CA SER A 234 -6.71 -17.03 -13.54
C SER A 234 -6.76 -15.52 -13.64
N TYR A 235 -7.61 -15.00 -14.52
CA TYR A 235 -7.84 -13.57 -14.64
C TYR A 235 -8.25 -12.93 -13.30
N GLY A 236 -9.14 -13.58 -12.54
CA GLY A 236 -9.61 -13.09 -11.25
C GLY A 236 -8.50 -13.00 -10.22
N GLU A 237 -7.69 -14.03 -10.11
CA GLU A 237 -6.51 -14.07 -9.24
C GLU A 237 -5.48 -13.03 -9.65
N HIS A 238 -5.22 -12.91 -10.96
CA HIS A 238 -4.31 -11.89 -11.47
C HIS A 238 -4.74 -10.47 -11.06
N MET A 239 -6.03 -10.13 -11.20
CA MET A 239 -6.53 -8.80 -10.80
C MET A 239 -6.34 -8.55 -9.30
N ALA A 240 -6.56 -9.55 -8.45
CA ALA A 240 -6.29 -9.45 -7.01
C ALA A 240 -4.80 -9.20 -6.74
N VAL A 241 -3.93 -10.00 -7.35
CA VAL A 241 -2.47 -9.92 -7.16
C VAL A 241 -1.91 -8.61 -7.71
N VAL A 242 -2.26 -8.21 -8.93
CA VAL A 242 -1.68 -7.03 -9.58
C VAL A 242 -2.05 -5.73 -8.87
N PHE A 243 -3.34 -5.56 -8.47
CA PHE A 243 -3.75 -4.37 -7.75
C PHE A 243 -3.15 -4.31 -6.34
N ALA A 244 -3.03 -5.44 -5.66
CA ALA A 244 -2.38 -5.49 -4.35
C ALA A 244 -0.86 -5.26 -4.45
N SER A 245 -0.22 -5.63 -5.55
CA SER A 245 1.23 -5.46 -5.74
C SER A 245 1.61 -4.03 -6.13
N ALA A 246 0.81 -3.39 -6.98
CA ALA A 246 1.04 -2.02 -7.43
C ALA A 246 0.49 -0.98 -6.44
N GLY A 247 -0.59 -1.28 -5.72
CA GLY A 247 -1.26 -0.38 -4.79
C GLY A 247 -0.64 -0.33 -3.42
N LYS A 248 0.31 0.57 -3.20
CA LYS A 248 0.97 0.78 -1.91
C LYS A 248 0.09 1.56 -0.93
N ASN A 249 0.25 1.28 0.36
CA ASN A 249 -0.45 2.00 1.42
C ASN A 249 0.28 3.29 1.79
N ASN A 250 0.04 4.32 1.01
CA ASN A 250 0.69 5.62 1.19
C ASN A 250 0.36 6.25 2.56
N ALA A 251 -0.84 6.01 3.08
CA ALA A 251 -1.24 6.49 4.40
C ALA A 251 -0.36 5.90 5.51
N THR A 252 -0.07 4.61 5.46
CA THR A 252 0.86 3.95 6.39
C THR A 252 2.28 4.49 6.24
N ALA A 253 2.75 4.69 5.00
CA ALA A 253 4.08 5.26 4.76
C ALA A 253 4.20 6.69 5.32
N ILE A 254 3.21 7.55 5.07
CA ILE A 254 3.13 8.92 5.61
C ILE A 254 3.15 8.89 7.13
N ALA A 255 2.35 8.01 7.74
CA ALA A 255 2.23 7.89 9.17
C ALA A 255 3.56 7.48 9.84
N ILE A 256 4.24 6.45 9.31
CA ILE A 256 5.55 6.02 9.80
C ILE A 256 6.59 7.12 9.58
N ALA A 257 6.61 7.75 8.40
CA ALA A 257 7.53 8.84 8.09
C ALA A 257 7.37 10.03 9.04
N ALA A 258 6.13 10.44 9.32
CA ALA A 258 5.83 11.59 10.17
C ALA A 258 6.15 11.33 11.65
N THR A 259 6.05 10.09 12.12
CA THR A 259 6.26 9.73 13.53
C THR A 259 7.68 9.27 13.84
N ALA A 260 8.36 8.60 12.90
CA ALA A 260 9.70 8.04 13.11
C ALA A 260 10.84 8.89 12.54
N PHE A 261 10.53 9.73 11.54
CA PHE A 261 11.54 10.45 10.76
C PHE A 261 11.25 11.95 10.70
N SER A 262 11.54 12.56 9.59
CA SER A 262 11.24 13.96 9.31
C SER A 262 10.08 14.10 8.32
N PRO A 263 9.38 15.24 8.29
CA PRO A 263 8.34 15.50 7.29
C PRO A 263 8.82 15.37 5.83
N LEU A 264 10.11 15.54 5.56
CA LEU A 264 10.70 15.39 4.23
C LEU A 264 10.63 13.91 3.77
N VAL A 265 10.82 12.97 4.67
CA VAL A 265 10.69 11.53 4.40
C VAL A 265 9.25 11.14 4.01
N ALA A 266 8.25 11.94 4.41
CA ALA A 266 6.85 11.69 4.04
C ALA A 266 6.48 12.21 2.64
N VAL A 267 7.29 13.10 2.02
CA VAL A 267 6.97 13.70 0.73
C VAL A 267 6.80 12.67 -0.40
N PRO A 268 7.67 11.66 -0.57
CA PRO A 268 7.46 10.61 -1.58
C PRO A 268 6.14 9.88 -1.43
N ALA A 269 5.74 9.55 -0.19
CA ALA A 269 4.46 8.89 0.08
C ALA A 269 3.25 9.80 -0.20
N ALA A 270 3.40 11.11 -0.02
CA ALA A 270 2.35 12.09 -0.31
C ALA A 270 2.16 12.34 -1.82
N THR A 271 3.19 12.14 -2.63
CA THR A 271 3.12 12.30 -4.10
C THR A 271 2.65 11.04 -4.82
N MET A 272 2.87 9.86 -4.25
CA MET A 272 2.53 8.56 -4.84
C MET A 272 1.04 8.41 -5.22
N PRO A 273 0.04 8.87 -4.41
CA PRO A 273 -1.37 8.71 -4.72
C PRO A 273 -1.78 9.28 -6.08
N ILE A 274 -1.11 10.34 -6.54
CA ILE A 274 -1.42 10.98 -7.83
C ILE A 274 -1.30 9.97 -8.96
N PHE A 275 -0.18 9.26 -9.04
CA PHE A 275 0.05 8.24 -10.07
C PHE A 275 -0.67 6.93 -9.77
N GLN A 276 -0.73 6.55 -8.50
CA GLN A 276 -1.39 5.32 -8.10
C GLN A 276 -2.85 5.32 -8.55
N VAL A 277 -3.61 6.38 -8.29
CA VAL A 277 -5.01 6.46 -8.70
C VAL A 277 -5.14 6.47 -10.23
N LEU A 278 -4.35 7.30 -10.93
CA LEU A 278 -4.41 7.41 -12.38
C LEU A 278 -4.10 6.07 -13.08
N LEU A 279 -3.01 5.43 -12.69
CA LEU A 279 -2.57 4.18 -13.33
C LEU A 279 -3.47 3.00 -12.94
N MET A 280 -3.98 2.94 -11.69
CA MET A 280 -4.92 1.91 -11.27
C MET A 280 -6.25 2.02 -12.02
N VAL A 281 -6.83 3.23 -12.13
CA VAL A 281 -8.05 3.45 -12.90
C VAL A 281 -7.81 3.17 -14.39
N GLY A 282 -6.66 3.60 -14.92
CA GLY A 282 -6.24 3.26 -16.29
C GLY A 282 -6.18 1.75 -16.51
N TYR A 283 -5.61 1.01 -15.57
CA TYR A 283 -5.53 -0.46 -15.63
C TYR A 283 -6.91 -1.13 -15.52
N VAL A 284 -7.82 -0.60 -14.69
CA VAL A 284 -9.23 -1.05 -14.65
C VAL A 284 -9.90 -0.87 -16.03
N LYS A 285 -9.66 0.25 -16.73
CA LYS A 285 -10.16 0.44 -18.10
C LYS A 285 -9.56 -0.54 -19.10
N LEU A 286 -8.35 -1.02 -18.87
CA LEU A 286 -7.70 -2.06 -19.70
C LEU A 286 -8.15 -3.47 -19.32
N ALA A 287 -8.93 -3.67 -18.25
CA ALA A 287 -9.39 -4.97 -17.77
C ALA A 287 -10.01 -5.87 -18.85
N PRO A 288 -10.84 -5.38 -19.80
CA PRO A 288 -11.36 -6.23 -20.88
C PRO A 288 -10.27 -6.81 -21.79
N ARG A 289 -9.23 -5.99 -22.13
CA ARG A 289 -8.08 -6.43 -22.94
C ARG A 289 -7.23 -7.44 -22.21
N VAL A 290 -6.95 -7.19 -20.93
CA VAL A 290 -6.21 -8.11 -20.06
C VAL A 290 -6.97 -9.43 -19.93
N ARG A 291 -8.30 -9.39 -19.77
CA ARG A 291 -9.14 -10.60 -19.73
C ARG A 291 -9.01 -11.41 -21.02
N GLY A 292 -9.07 -10.76 -22.18
CA GLY A 292 -8.83 -11.42 -23.48
C GLY A 292 -7.46 -12.08 -23.54
N TYR A 293 -6.40 -11.39 -23.07
CA TYR A 293 -5.05 -11.93 -22.99
C TYR A 293 -4.96 -13.20 -22.13
N TYR A 294 -5.72 -13.27 -21.02
CA TYR A 294 -5.76 -14.45 -20.14
C TYR A 294 -6.59 -15.62 -20.71
N ILE A 295 -7.64 -15.34 -21.49
CA ILE A 295 -8.50 -16.38 -22.07
C ILE A 295 -7.82 -17.04 -23.30
N HIS A 296 -7.30 -16.25 -24.23
CA HIS A 296 -6.71 -16.76 -25.48
C HIS A 296 -5.36 -17.47 -25.30
N GLY A 297 -4.77 -17.48 -24.15
CA GLY A 297 -3.49 -18.16 -23.86
C GLY A 297 -3.62 -19.50 -23.13
N ARG A 298 -4.81 -19.90 -22.74
CA ARG A 298 -5.03 -21.27 -22.27
C ARG A 298 -5.23 -22.16 -23.50
N HIS A 299 -4.16 -22.86 -23.95
CA HIS A 299 -4.36 -24.06 -24.76
C HIS A 299 -5.32 -24.97 -23.98
N PRO A 300 -6.42 -25.44 -24.56
CA PRO A 300 -7.22 -26.48 -23.93
C PRO A 300 -6.26 -27.65 -23.65
N HIS A 301 -6.11 -28.05 -22.40
CA HIS A 301 -5.62 -29.38 -22.10
C HIS A 301 -6.52 -30.33 -22.90
N PRO A 302 -5.99 -31.24 -23.74
CA PRO A 302 -6.81 -32.24 -24.38
C PRO A 302 -7.47 -33.02 -23.24
N ALA A 303 -8.77 -32.76 -23.02
CA ALA A 303 -9.58 -33.62 -22.19
C ALA A 303 -9.40 -35.03 -22.75
N LEU A 304 -8.99 -35.95 -21.89
CA LEU A 304 -9.01 -37.37 -22.16
C LEU A 304 -10.33 -37.68 -22.83
N ALA A 305 -10.31 -37.93 -24.13
CA ALA A 305 -11.43 -38.48 -24.86
C ALA A 305 -11.63 -39.86 -24.25
N THR A 306 -12.54 -39.96 -23.33
CA THR A 306 -13.08 -41.26 -22.91
C THR A 306 -13.78 -41.83 -24.10
N SER A 307 -13.07 -42.74 -24.78
CA SER A 307 -13.65 -43.70 -25.73
C SER A 307 -14.75 -44.49 -25.01
N HIS A 308 -15.98 -44.16 -25.31
CA HIS A 308 -17.07 -45.09 -25.17
C HIS A 308 -17.24 -45.76 -26.55
N SER A 309 -16.66 -46.93 -26.68
CA SER A 309 -17.07 -47.97 -27.62
C SER A 309 -17.68 -49.10 -26.85
#